data_60aad193a69088f62d9dee665310793c
#
_entry.id   60aad193a69088f62d9dee665310793c
#
_cell.length_a   1.000
_cell.length_b   1.000
_cell.length_c   1.000
_cell.angle_alpha   90.00
_cell.angle_beta   90.00
_cell.angle_gamma   90.00
#
_symmetry.space_group_name_H-M   'P 1'
#
loop_
_entity.id
_entity.type
_entity.pdbx_description
1 polymer ?
#
loop_
_entity_poly.entity_id
_entity_poly.type
_entity_poly.pdbx_seq_one_letter_code
_entity_poly.pdbx_strand_id
1 'polypeptide(L)'
;MVYEFWLAGLQGVAAYKRIRLRECMKTAKAIYYIEETQLRQFEFLNEKDRNKIMQAQKNSCFRTDYEKMNEKGIQFVPFFSKVYPENLKEITDPPYALYVKGNLPERKAKKDSTFPEKAYNF
;
A
#
# COMPACT_ATOMS: atom_id res chain seq x y z
N MET A 1 -5.62 -2.39 9.33
CA MET A 1 -4.31 -2.27 8.67
C MET A 1 -3.97 -3.45 7.77
N VAL A 2 -4.49 -4.63 8.08
CA VAL A 2 -4.20 -5.81 7.27
C VAL A 2 -4.69 -5.68 5.83
N TYR A 3 -5.80 -4.99 5.61
CA TYR A 3 -6.27 -4.79 4.23
C TYR A 3 -5.38 -3.82 3.47
N GLU A 4 -4.79 -2.85 4.15
CA GLU A 4 -3.81 -1.97 3.52
C GLU A 4 -2.59 -2.79 3.09
N PHE A 5 -2.19 -3.73 3.93
CA PHE A 5 -1.08 -4.61 3.59
C PHE A 5 -1.40 -5.46 2.35
N TRP A 6 -2.65 -5.95 2.26
CA TRP A 6 -3.09 -6.70 1.09
C TRP A 6 -2.99 -5.84 -0.17
N LEU A 7 -3.48 -4.62 -0.10
CA LEU A 7 -3.48 -3.73 -1.26
C LEU A 7 -2.06 -3.33 -1.65
N ALA A 8 -1.21 -3.13 -0.66
CA ALA A 8 0.19 -2.80 -0.92
C ALA A 8 0.93 -3.90 -1.65
N GLY A 9 0.59 -5.15 -1.34
CA GLY A 9 1.25 -6.29 -1.95
C GLY A 9 0.66 -6.73 -3.27
N LEU A 10 -0.37 -6.05 -3.74
CA LEU A 10 -1.04 -6.43 -4.98
C LEU A 10 -0.15 -6.11 -6.17
N GLN A 11 0.24 -7.13 -6.90
CA GLN A 11 1.14 -6.96 -8.03
C GLN A 11 0.36 -6.85 -9.33
N GLY A 12 0.98 -6.20 -10.32
CA GLY A 12 0.36 -6.06 -11.63
C GLY A 12 -0.51 -4.84 -11.79
N VAL A 13 -0.69 -4.06 -10.71
CA VAL A 13 -1.43 -2.79 -10.76
C VAL A 13 -0.49 -1.72 -10.23
N ALA A 14 -0.28 -0.67 -11.01
CA ALA A 14 0.65 0.39 -10.64
C ALA A 14 0.28 1.03 -9.30
N ALA A 15 1.29 1.46 -8.56
CA ALA A 15 1.06 2.04 -7.24
C ALA A 15 0.15 3.26 -7.30
N TYR A 16 0.35 4.13 -8.29
CA TYR A 16 -0.48 5.34 -8.37
C TYR A 16 -1.95 4.99 -8.60
N LYS A 17 -2.24 3.90 -9.30
CA LYS A 17 -3.61 3.45 -9.52
C LYS A 17 -4.22 2.92 -8.22
N ARG A 18 -3.42 2.17 -7.45
CA ARG A 18 -3.91 1.66 -6.17
C ARG A 18 -4.17 2.79 -5.19
N ILE A 19 -3.30 3.78 -5.17
CA ILE A 19 -3.49 4.96 -4.31
C ILE A 19 -4.77 5.68 -4.70
N ARG A 20 -4.97 5.88 -5.99
CA ARG A 20 -6.16 6.57 -6.48
C ARG A 20 -7.44 5.79 -6.15
N LEU A 21 -7.41 4.48 -6.34
CA LEU A 21 -8.55 3.64 -6.02
C LEU A 21 -8.86 3.69 -4.53
N ARG A 22 -7.83 3.67 -3.71
CA ARG A 22 -7.98 3.75 -2.27
C ARG A 22 -8.64 5.08 -1.86
N GLU A 23 -8.26 6.16 -2.52
CA GLU A 23 -8.86 7.46 -2.26
C GLU A 23 -10.34 7.46 -2.64
N CYS A 24 -10.68 6.84 -3.76
CA CYS A 24 -12.06 6.78 -4.21
C CYS A 24 -12.92 5.91 -3.30
N MET A 25 -12.39 4.78 -2.86
CA MET A 25 -13.14 3.83 -2.07
C MET A 25 -13.06 4.12 -0.57
N LYS A 26 -12.11 4.97 -0.17
CA LYS A 26 -11.90 5.44 1.19
C LYS A 26 -11.24 4.45 2.13
N THR A 27 -11.41 3.15 1.93
CA THR A 27 -10.73 2.15 2.76
C THR A 27 -10.23 1.02 1.88
N ALA A 28 -9.15 0.36 2.31
CA ALA A 28 -8.65 -0.80 1.59
C ALA A 28 -9.60 -1.98 1.73
N LYS A 29 -10.31 -2.07 2.85
CA LYS A 29 -11.28 -3.13 3.06
C LYS A 29 -12.37 -3.07 2.00
N ALA A 30 -12.82 -1.87 1.64
CA ALA A 30 -13.83 -1.71 0.60
C ALA A 30 -13.34 -2.23 -0.74
N ILE A 31 -12.05 -2.06 -1.02
CA ILE A 31 -11.48 -2.58 -2.27
C ILE A 31 -11.39 -4.10 -2.23
N TYR A 32 -11.12 -4.67 -1.07
CA TYR A 32 -11.06 -6.11 -0.94
C TYR A 32 -12.41 -6.77 -1.26
N TYR A 33 -13.49 -6.07 -0.99
CA TYR A 33 -14.85 -6.61 -1.22
C TYR A 33 -15.56 -5.99 -2.42
N ILE A 34 -14.88 -5.17 -3.21
CA ILE A 34 -15.52 -4.51 -4.35
C ILE A 34 -15.87 -5.55 -5.41
N GLU A 35 -17.00 -5.33 -6.08
CA GLU A 35 -17.45 -6.21 -7.15
C GLU A 35 -16.89 -5.75 -8.49
N GLU A 36 -16.81 -6.68 -9.43
CA GLU A 36 -16.27 -6.37 -10.74
C GLU A 36 -17.01 -5.24 -11.43
N THR A 37 -18.33 -5.21 -11.29
CA THR A 37 -19.13 -4.17 -11.93
C THR A 37 -18.77 -2.79 -11.43
N GLN A 38 -18.41 -2.68 -10.15
CA GLN A 38 -17.96 -1.41 -9.60
C GLN A 38 -16.58 -1.04 -10.10
N LEU A 39 -15.70 -2.04 -10.23
CA LEU A 39 -14.36 -1.78 -10.75
C LEU A 39 -14.40 -1.22 -12.17
N ARG A 40 -15.35 -1.66 -12.95
CA ARG A 40 -15.48 -1.20 -14.35
C ARG A 40 -15.81 0.28 -14.46
N GLN A 41 -16.28 0.87 -13.39
CA GLN A 41 -16.63 2.29 -13.39
C GLN A 41 -15.42 3.20 -13.26
N PHE A 42 -14.27 2.66 -12.90
CA PHE A 42 -13.05 3.45 -12.75
C PHE A 42 -12.27 3.41 -14.06
N GLU A 43 -12.27 4.52 -14.77
CA GLU A 43 -11.67 4.59 -16.09
C GLU A 43 -10.17 4.39 -16.08
N PHE A 44 -9.50 4.72 -14.96
CA PHE A 44 -8.06 4.57 -14.89
C PHE A 44 -7.62 3.12 -14.72
N LEU A 45 -8.57 2.19 -14.52
CA LEU A 45 -8.27 0.76 -14.43
C LEU A 45 -8.59 0.10 -15.76
N ASN A 46 -7.61 -0.59 -16.35
CA ASN A 46 -7.87 -1.34 -17.56
C ASN A 46 -8.29 -2.76 -17.19
N GLU A 47 -8.57 -3.57 -18.20
CA GLU A 47 -9.04 -4.94 -17.96
C GLU A 47 -8.02 -5.76 -17.18
N LYS A 48 -6.74 -5.59 -17.50
CA LYS A 48 -5.69 -6.33 -16.81
C LYS A 48 -5.64 -5.93 -15.34
N ASP A 49 -5.79 -4.65 -15.04
CA ASP A 49 -5.81 -4.17 -13.65
C ASP A 49 -6.96 -4.81 -12.89
N ARG A 50 -8.15 -4.80 -13.50
CA ARG A 50 -9.33 -5.36 -12.86
C ARG A 50 -9.17 -6.83 -12.58
N ASN A 51 -8.61 -7.57 -13.54
CA ASN A 51 -8.39 -9.00 -13.36
C ASN A 51 -7.42 -9.27 -12.24
N LYS A 52 -6.37 -8.47 -12.11
CA LYS A 52 -5.40 -8.65 -11.03
C LYS A 52 -6.04 -8.40 -9.67
N ILE A 53 -6.88 -7.38 -9.58
CA ILE A 53 -7.56 -7.09 -8.32
C ILE A 53 -8.51 -8.23 -7.95
N MET A 54 -9.28 -8.70 -8.91
CA MET A 54 -10.23 -9.79 -8.66
C MET A 54 -9.51 -11.07 -8.24
N GLN A 55 -8.38 -11.36 -8.85
CA GLN A 55 -7.60 -12.53 -8.46
C GLN A 55 -7.03 -12.37 -7.05
N ALA A 56 -6.56 -11.18 -6.73
CA ALA A 56 -5.97 -10.93 -5.42
C ALA A 56 -7.00 -11.06 -4.30
N GLN A 57 -8.27 -10.76 -4.59
CA GLN A 57 -9.32 -10.90 -3.59
C GLN A 57 -9.53 -12.34 -3.15
N LYS A 58 -9.10 -13.29 -3.98
CA LYS A 58 -9.28 -14.70 -3.67
C LYS A 58 -8.17 -15.24 -2.79
N ASN A 59 -7.10 -14.50 -2.63
CA ASN A 59 -5.95 -14.94 -1.86
C ASN A 59 -6.08 -14.44 -0.43
N SER A 60 -6.09 -15.36 0.54
CA SER A 60 -6.22 -14.99 1.94
C SER A 60 -4.91 -15.13 2.71
N CYS A 61 -3.83 -15.48 2.04
CA CYS A 61 -2.54 -15.66 2.72
C CYS A 61 -1.98 -14.36 3.28
N PHE A 62 -2.47 -13.22 2.84
CA PHE A 62 -1.95 -11.94 3.29
C PHE A 62 -2.09 -11.75 4.81
N ARG A 63 -3.07 -12.40 5.43
CA ARG A 63 -3.24 -12.25 6.87
C ARG A 63 -2.09 -12.90 7.63
N THR A 64 -1.71 -14.10 7.22
CA THR A 64 -0.59 -14.78 7.83
C THR A 64 0.72 -14.05 7.54
N ASP A 65 0.87 -13.57 6.32
CA ASP A 65 2.07 -12.83 5.95
C ASP A 65 2.22 -11.55 6.77
N TYR A 66 1.10 -10.88 7.03
CA TYR A 66 1.11 -9.66 7.82
C TYR A 66 1.55 -9.96 9.27
N GLU A 67 1.03 -11.05 9.82
CA GLU A 67 1.41 -11.44 11.18
C GLU A 67 2.89 -11.78 11.27
N LYS A 68 3.40 -12.51 10.27
CA LYS A 68 4.81 -12.87 10.24
C LYS A 68 5.69 -11.63 10.13
N MET A 69 5.26 -10.66 9.36
CA MET A 69 6.00 -9.41 9.21
C MET A 69 6.10 -8.70 10.56
N ASN A 70 4.98 -8.64 11.29
CA ASN A 70 4.96 -8.01 12.60
C ASN A 70 5.87 -8.74 13.58
N GLU A 71 5.89 -10.07 13.53
CA GLU A 71 6.73 -10.86 14.42
C GLU A 71 8.20 -10.60 14.18
N LYS A 72 8.56 -10.25 12.95
CA LYS A 72 9.94 -9.95 12.61
C LYS A 72 10.34 -8.53 12.93
N GLY A 73 9.43 -7.75 13.50
CA GLY A 73 9.71 -6.37 13.85
C GLY A 73 9.74 -5.41 12.66
N ILE A 74 9.14 -5.80 11.56
CA ILE A 74 9.05 -4.93 10.39
C ILE A 74 7.81 -4.07 10.52
N GLN A 75 7.98 -2.75 10.40
CA GLN A 75 6.89 -1.80 10.48
C GLN A 75 6.35 -1.54 9.08
N PHE A 76 5.03 -1.64 8.96
CA PHE A 76 4.35 -1.39 7.71
C PHE A 76 3.83 0.05 7.68
N VAL A 77 4.23 0.82 6.66
CA VAL A 77 3.88 2.23 6.57
C VAL A 77 3.21 2.49 5.23
N PRO A 78 1.88 2.47 5.17
CA PRO A 78 1.18 2.73 3.91
C PRO A 78 1.20 4.23 3.58
N PHE A 79 0.94 4.54 2.31
CA PHE A 79 0.98 5.91 1.80
C PHE A 79 0.12 6.86 2.64
N PHE A 80 -0.97 6.38 3.20
CA PHE A 80 -1.90 7.21 3.94
C PHE A 80 -1.57 7.31 5.43
N SER A 81 -0.47 6.70 5.85
CA SER A 81 -0.04 6.80 7.24
C SER A 81 0.58 8.17 7.51
N LYS A 82 0.40 8.65 8.73
CA LYS A 82 0.98 9.94 9.13
C LYS A 82 2.49 9.90 9.16
N VAL A 83 3.07 8.71 9.30
CA VAL A 83 4.52 8.60 9.38
C VAL A 83 5.16 8.30 8.02
N TYR A 84 4.38 8.25 6.97
CA TYR A 84 4.94 8.10 5.62
C TYR A 84 5.72 9.38 5.29
N PRO A 85 6.96 9.26 4.80
CA PRO A 85 7.79 10.44 4.55
C PRO A 85 7.16 11.37 3.51
N GLU A 86 7.09 12.64 3.86
CA GLU A 86 6.46 13.63 2.99
C GLU A 86 7.18 13.76 1.66
N ASN A 87 8.51 13.74 1.68
CA ASN A 87 9.25 13.91 0.44
C ASN A 87 9.03 12.78 -0.54
N LEU A 88 8.67 11.59 -0.06
CA LEU A 88 8.34 10.50 -0.97
C LEU A 88 6.99 10.66 -1.60
N LYS A 89 6.07 11.36 -0.96
CA LYS A 89 4.76 11.59 -1.55
C LYS A 89 4.82 12.48 -2.77
N GLU A 90 5.87 13.27 -2.87
CA GLU A 90 6.00 14.25 -3.93
C GLU A 90 6.64 13.73 -5.20
N ILE A 91 7.18 12.52 -5.17
CA ILE A 91 7.78 11.97 -6.38
C ILE A 91 6.67 11.49 -7.32
N THR A 92 7.03 11.29 -8.58
CA THR A 92 6.06 10.98 -9.62
C THR A 92 5.28 9.69 -9.36
N ASP A 93 5.95 8.68 -8.84
CA ASP A 93 5.32 7.39 -8.64
C ASP A 93 5.69 6.88 -7.25
N PRO A 94 5.07 7.43 -6.20
CA PRO A 94 5.41 7.00 -4.84
C PRO A 94 4.93 5.57 -4.59
N PRO A 95 5.69 4.80 -3.82
CA PRO A 95 5.26 3.45 -3.48
C PRO A 95 4.04 3.49 -2.58
N TYR A 96 3.18 2.49 -2.72
CA TYR A 96 1.97 2.42 -1.90
C TYR A 96 2.30 2.28 -0.42
N ALA A 97 3.37 1.58 -0.10
CA ALA A 97 3.75 1.37 1.29
C ALA A 97 5.24 1.15 1.40
N LEU A 98 5.74 1.34 2.61
CA LEU A 98 7.12 1.07 2.96
C LEU A 98 7.15 0.01 4.04
N TYR A 99 8.18 -0.79 4.02
CA TYR A 99 8.39 -1.82 5.03
C TYR A 99 9.70 -1.49 5.72
N VAL A 100 9.61 -1.08 6.97
CA VAL A 100 10.77 -0.54 7.69
C VAL A 100 11.13 -1.47 8.82
N LYS A 101 12.38 -1.92 8.83
CA LYS A 101 12.87 -2.73 9.93
C LYS A 101 13.49 -1.79 10.95
N GLY A 102 12.97 -1.81 12.17
CA GLY A 102 13.40 -0.88 13.20
C GLY A 102 12.43 0.29 13.28
N ASN A 103 12.89 1.40 13.80
CA ASN A 103 12.05 2.57 14.01
C ASN A 103 12.27 3.62 12.93
N LEU A 104 11.18 4.28 12.57
CA LEU A 104 11.29 5.42 11.67
C LEU A 104 11.87 6.61 12.44
N PRO A 105 12.59 7.50 11.75
CA PRO A 105 13.06 8.73 12.37
C PRO A 105 11.88 9.54 12.89
N GLU A 106 12.06 10.21 14.00
CA GLU A 106 11.02 11.06 14.52
C GLU A 106 10.83 12.25 13.62
N ARG A 107 9.63 12.78 13.64
CA ARG A 107 9.34 13.94 12.81
C ARG A 107 10.16 15.15 13.15
N LYS A 108 10.59 15.24 14.39
CA LYS A 108 11.42 16.35 14.79
C LYS A 108 12.77 16.35 14.12
N ALA A 109 13.22 15.19 13.73
CA ALA A 109 14.50 15.06 13.07
C ALA A 109 14.39 15.27 11.59
N LYS A 110 13.31 15.79 11.17
CA LYS A 110 13.01 15.90 9.77
C LYS A 110 13.94 16.73 8.96
N LYS A 111 14.74 17.51 9.59
CA LYS A 111 15.69 18.28 8.83
C LYS A 111 16.50 17.47 7.90
N ASP A 112 16.75 16.26 8.31
CA ASP A 112 17.50 15.37 7.46
C ASP A 112 16.72 14.95 6.27
N SER A 113 15.44 14.86 6.40
CA SER A 113 14.58 14.28 5.40
C SER A 113 15.19 13.02 4.84
N THR A 114 16.01 12.38 5.62
CA THR A 114 16.69 11.17 5.19
C THR A 114 15.83 9.97 5.48
N PHE A 115 15.80 9.09 4.54
CA PHE A 115 15.05 7.89 4.66
C PHE A 115 15.86 6.85 5.43
N PRO A 116 15.24 6.05 6.30
CA PRO A 116 15.99 5.03 7.03
C PRO A 116 16.68 4.08 6.05
N GLU A 117 17.89 3.70 6.36
CA GLU A 117 18.64 2.83 5.48
C GLU A 117 17.98 1.49 5.26
N LYS A 118 17.21 1.05 6.22
CA LYS A 118 16.57 -0.26 6.16
C LYS A 118 15.13 -0.20 5.68
N ALA A 119 14.75 0.86 5.02
CA ALA A 119 13.42 0.96 4.46
C ALA A 119 13.35 0.15 3.17
N TYR A 120 12.29 -0.61 3.04
CA TYR A 120 12.11 -1.45 1.87
C TYR A 120 10.89 -0.99 1.09
N ASN A 121 11.00 -1.10 -0.23
CA ASN A 121 9.97 -0.66 -1.14
C ASN A 121 9.49 -1.88 -1.91
N PHE A 122 8.30 -2.31 -1.65
CA PHE A 122 7.73 -3.48 -2.31
C PHE A 122 6.65 -3.13 -3.30
#